data_0e929d5258723457158b64826d5151ed
#
_entry.id   0e929d5258723457158b64826d5151ed
#
_cell.length_a   1.000
_cell.length_b   1.000
_cell.length_c   1.000
_cell.angle_alpha   90.00
_cell.angle_beta   90.00
_cell.angle_gamma   90.00
#
_symmetry.space_group_name_H-M   'P 1'
#
loop_
_entity.id
_entity.type
_entity.pdbx_description
1 polymer ?
#
loop_
_entity_poly.entity_id
_entity_poly.type
_entity_poly.pdbx_seq_one_letter_code
_entity_poly.pdbx_strand_id
1 'polypeptide(L)'
;MDSESQYLEQLNELINLVDKTTTLVADYQMIQLQISLLIHLTEKVKALVNAILTHTIDVTQIPLSIFKPHLQDNLKMTLRLANYKLKQTTGGTVLNIQMPVLSNPYVMYTFQILPFKINNLWYQSVTPPDVAINAISEIIDVQSTLKGCTKIHNDYACDPQHVRVYKFEGLLKAIRDQDDYEHNSKLLCALQTYREIASTVPTKKMPCGLQVINFLAQQMYIIKGQSLVLASPNNDTITSECKVKTDEINAKVKEGVNTIILKPGCHYETSHL
;
A
#
# COMPACT_ATOMS: atom_id res chain seq x y z
N MET A 1 -20.52 -55.65 71.67
CA MET A 1 -19.30 -55.65 70.82
C MET A 1 -19.62 -55.70 69.33
N ASP A 2 -20.85 -55.98 68.92
CA ASP A 2 -21.18 -56.11 67.45
C ASP A 2 -21.51 -54.84 66.74
N SER A 3 -21.98 -53.78 67.41
CA SER A 3 -22.41 -52.55 66.69
C SER A 3 -21.22 -51.70 66.24
N GLU A 4 -20.14 -51.64 66.92
CA GLU A 4 -18.95 -50.86 66.59
C GLU A 4 -18.20 -51.44 65.40
N SER A 5 -18.14 -52.74 65.26
CA SER A 5 -17.58 -53.45 64.11
C SER A 5 -18.37 -53.18 62.83
N GLN A 6 -19.69 -53.14 62.95
CA GLN A 6 -20.59 -52.91 61.84
C GLN A 6 -20.50 -51.45 61.36
N TYR A 7 -20.30 -50.49 62.25
CA TYR A 7 -20.08 -49.06 61.88
C TYR A 7 -18.73 -48.86 61.17
N LEU A 8 -17.68 -49.53 61.61
CA LEU A 8 -16.37 -49.48 60.95
C LEU A 8 -16.37 -50.07 59.56
N GLU A 9 -17.11 -51.16 59.36
CA GLU A 9 -17.26 -51.75 58.01
C GLU A 9 -18.03 -50.88 57.05
N GLN A 10 -19.13 -50.25 57.49
CA GLN A 10 -19.89 -49.29 56.71
C GLN A 10 -19.07 -48.03 56.42
N LEU A 11 -18.24 -47.55 57.34
CA LEU A 11 -17.38 -46.40 57.11
C LEU A 11 -16.30 -46.73 56.06
N ASN A 12 -15.70 -47.88 56.08
CA ASN A 12 -14.74 -48.31 55.07
C ASN A 12 -15.35 -48.47 53.67
N GLU A 13 -16.57 -49.03 53.61
CA GLU A 13 -17.31 -49.05 52.29
C GLU A 13 -17.59 -47.68 51.76
N LEU A 14 -17.95 -46.73 52.64
CA LEU A 14 -18.24 -45.33 52.22
C LEU A 14 -16.96 -44.64 51.76
N ILE A 15 -15.82 -44.84 52.46
CA ILE A 15 -14.53 -44.30 52.02
C ILE A 15 -14.11 -44.87 50.68
N ASN A 16 -14.26 -46.16 50.45
CA ASN A 16 -13.96 -46.80 49.18
C ASN A 16 -14.86 -46.29 48.03
N LEU A 17 -16.14 -45.98 48.32
CA LEU A 17 -17.07 -45.42 47.36
C LEU A 17 -16.69 -43.97 47.00
N VAL A 18 -16.29 -43.16 47.99
CA VAL A 18 -15.82 -41.80 47.78
C VAL A 18 -14.56 -41.76 46.95
N ASP A 19 -13.59 -42.64 47.21
CA ASP A 19 -12.35 -42.74 46.43
C ASP A 19 -12.63 -43.12 44.97
N LYS A 20 -13.50 -44.11 44.73
CA LYS A 20 -13.92 -44.48 43.36
C LYS A 20 -14.62 -43.35 42.64
N THR A 21 -15.51 -42.62 43.29
CA THR A 21 -16.22 -41.50 42.70
C THR A 21 -15.27 -40.34 42.40
N THR A 22 -14.31 -40.09 43.28
CA THR A 22 -13.31 -39.02 43.06
C THR A 22 -12.41 -39.34 41.86
N THR A 23 -12.00 -40.62 41.73
CA THR A 23 -11.21 -41.07 40.56
C THR A 23 -11.99 -40.95 39.27
N LEU A 24 -13.28 -41.35 39.25
CA LEU A 24 -14.15 -41.22 38.09
C LEU A 24 -14.38 -39.75 37.68
N VAL A 25 -14.50 -38.84 38.66
CA VAL A 25 -14.64 -37.40 38.38
C VAL A 25 -13.36 -36.84 37.78
N ALA A 26 -12.20 -37.23 38.28
CA ALA A 26 -10.90 -36.82 37.76
C ALA A 26 -10.68 -37.30 36.31
N ASP A 27 -11.03 -38.56 36.03
CA ASP A 27 -10.96 -39.13 34.67
C ASP A 27 -11.92 -38.42 33.72
N TYR A 28 -13.13 -38.09 34.17
CA TYR A 28 -14.11 -37.35 33.37
C TYR A 28 -13.62 -35.93 33.03
N GLN A 29 -13.01 -35.25 34.01
CA GLN A 29 -12.43 -33.91 33.78
C GLN A 29 -11.26 -33.98 32.79
N MET A 30 -10.42 -35.01 32.88
CA MET A 30 -9.31 -35.19 31.94
C MET A 30 -9.79 -35.46 30.53
N ILE A 31 -10.85 -36.26 30.34
CA ILE A 31 -11.48 -36.51 29.05
C ILE A 31 -12.09 -35.21 28.49
N GLN A 32 -12.77 -34.40 29.30
CA GLN A 32 -13.30 -33.11 28.89
C GLN A 32 -12.20 -32.14 28.42
N LEU A 33 -11.07 -32.08 29.13
CA LEU A 33 -9.91 -31.29 28.72
C LEU A 33 -9.35 -31.76 27.39
N GLN A 34 -9.23 -33.05 27.16
CA GLN A 34 -8.73 -33.64 25.92
C GLN A 34 -9.69 -33.33 24.74
N ILE A 35 -10.99 -33.42 24.93
CA ILE A 35 -12.01 -33.08 23.94
C ILE A 35 -11.93 -31.59 23.62
N SER A 36 -11.84 -30.71 24.60
CA SER A 36 -11.72 -29.27 24.41
C SER A 36 -10.46 -28.92 23.62
N LEU A 37 -9.33 -29.56 23.92
CA LEU A 37 -8.07 -29.41 23.20
C LEU A 37 -8.19 -29.83 21.73
N LEU A 38 -8.85 -30.96 21.47
CA LEU A 38 -9.10 -31.46 20.11
C LEU A 38 -9.99 -30.52 19.31
N ILE A 39 -11.06 -29.99 19.91
CA ILE A 39 -11.93 -29.00 19.28
C ILE A 39 -11.12 -27.76 18.92
N HIS A 40 -10.34 -27.21 19.85
CA HIS A 40 -9.52 -26.03 19.62
C HIS A 40 -8.48 -26.22 18.49
N LEU A 41 -7.81 -27.39 18.48
CA LEU A 41 -6.88 -27.74 17.39
C LEU A 41 -7.59 -27.86 16.05
N THR A 42 -8.79 -28.45 16.03
CA THR A 42 -9.59 -28.58 14.81
C THR A 42 -10.00 -27.21 14.25
N GLU A 43 -10.42 -26.29 15.12
CA GLU A 43 -10.75 -24.91 14.72
C GLU A 43 -9.54 -24.17 14.17
N LYS A 44 -8.36 -24.30 14.81
CA LYS A 44 -7.12 -23.72 14.29
C LYS A 44 -6.72 -24.27 12.92
N VAL A 45 -6.85 -25.57 12.73
CA VAL A 45 -6.57 -26.20 11.42
C VAL A 45 -7.55 -25.73 10.36
N LYS A 46 -8.85 -25.67 10.68
CA LYS A 46 -9.86 -25.11 9.76
C LYS A 46 -9.56 -23.65 9.38
N ALA A 47 -9.22 -22.80 10.36
CA ALA A 47 -8.86 -21.42 10.12
C ALA A 47 -7.63 -21.29 9.20
N LEU A 48 -6.60 -22.11 9.44
CA LEU A 48 -5.40 -22.16 8.61
C LEU A 48 -5.72 -22.59 7.17
N VAL A 49 -6.51 -23.66 7.00
CA VAL A 49 -6.93 -24.14 5.66
C VAL A 49 -7.72 -23.07 4.93
N ASN A 50 -8.66 -22.40 5.59
CA ASN A 50 -9.40 -21.30 5.00
C ASN A 50 -8.48 -20.13 4.60
N ALA A 51 -7.54 -19.74 5.45
CA ALA A 51 -6.57 -18.69 5.16
C ALA A 51 -5.67 -19.04 3.94
N ILE A 52 -5.32 -20.32 3.77
CA ILE A 52 -4.58 -20.83 2.61
C ILE A 52 -5.45 -20.71 1.34
N LEU A 53 -6.71 -21.14 1.40
CA LEU A 53 -7.63 -21.13 0.26
C LEU A 53 -7.99 -19.71 -0.18
N THR A 54 -8.05 -18.77 0.75
CA THR A 54 -8.37 -17.36 0.49
C THR A 54 -7.14 -16.48 0.29
N HIS A 55 -5.92 -17.03 0.31
CA HIS A 55 -4.65 -16.30 0.27
C HIS A 55 -4.54 -15.19 1.35
N THR A 56 -5.16 -15.41 2.52
CA THR A 56 -5.22 -14.43 3.63
C THR A 56 -4.47 -14.93 4.87
N ILE A 57 -3.39 -15.71 4.69
CA ILE A 57 -2.60 -16.18 5.84
C ILE A 57 -2.12 -14.97 6.65
N ASP A 58 -2.48 -14.95 7.92
CA ASP A 58 -1.98 -13.96 8.85
C ASP A 58 -0.50 -14.27 9.18
N VAL A 59 0.34 -13.25 9.01
CA VAL A 59 1.78 -13.31 9.30
C VAL A 59 2.04 -13.76 10.73
N THR A 60 1.14 -13.44 11.67
CA THR A 60 1.25 -13.82 13.09
C THR A 60 1.12 -15.32 13.34
N GLN A 61 0.54 -16.07 12.40
CA GLN A 61 0.37 -17.52 12.51
C GLN A 61 1.62 -18.31 12.07
N ILE A 62 2.58 -17.63 11.42
CA ILE A 62 3.81 -18.25 10.95
C ILE A 62 4.99 -17.71 11.78
N PRO A 63 5.81 -18.55 12.40
CA PRO A 63 6.97 -18.10 13.15
C PRO A 63 7.92 -17.26 12.26
N LEU A 64 8.11 -16.00 12.60
CA LEU A 64 8.97 -15.08 11.83
C LEU A 64 10.42 -15.57 11.71
N SER A 65 10.87 -16.36 12.67
CA SER A 65 12.21 -16.99 12.68
C SER A 65 12.48 -17.92 11.51
N ILE A 66 11.43 -18.39 10.82
CA ILE A 66 11.56 -19.23 9.61
C ILE A 66 12.02 -18.40 8.40
N PHE A 67 11.75 -17.08 8.42
CA PHE A 67 12.07 -16.23 7.29
C PHE A 67 13.43 -15.55 7.44
N LYS A 68 14.15 -15.46 6.34
CA LYS A 68 15.38 -14.67 6.29
C LYS A 68 15.05 -13.19 6.53
N PRO A 69 15.92 -12.41 7.21
CA PRO A 69 15.64 -11.02 7.58
C PRO A 69 15.18 -10.13 6.41
N HIS A 70 15.79 -10.30 5.23
CA HIS A 70 15.43 -9.51 4.03
C HIS A 70 14.03 -9.77 3.47
N LEU A 71 13.36 -10.85 3.90
CA LEU A 71 11.96 -11.14 3.52
C LEU A 71 10.96 -10.55 4.51
N GLN A 72 11.40 -10.14 5.70
CA GLN A 72 10.51 -9.69 6.77
C GLN A 72 9.85 -8.35 6.43
N ASP A 73 10.57 -7.44 5.78
CA ASP A 73 10.06 -6.10 5.43
C ASP A 73 8.86 -6.14 4.47
N ASN A 74 8.81 -7.15 3.60
CA ASN A 74 7.75 -7.32 2.59
C ASN A 74 6.92 -8.59 2.81
N LEU A 75 6.98 -9.18 4.01
CA LEU A 75 6.43 -10.52 4.27
C LEU A 75 4.93 -10.60 3.98
N LYS A 76 4.16 -9.59 4.35
CA LYS A 76 2.71 -9.55 4.13
C LYS A 76 2.36 -9.58 2.63
N MET A 77 3.09 -8.83 1.81
CA MET A 77 2.93 -8.81 0.37
C MET A 77 3.39 -10.14 -0.25
N THR A 78 4.54 -10.63 0.19
CA THR A 78 5.14 -11.88 -0.29
C THR A 78 4.23 -13.08 -0.01
N LEU A 79 3.60 -13.14 1.18
CA LEU A 79 2.66 -14.20 1.54
C LEU A 79 1.37 -14.16 0.72
N ARG A 80 0.89 -12.98 0.32
CA ARG A 80 -0.29 -12.85 -0.56
C ARG A 80 -0.04 -13.33 -1.99
N LEU A 81 1.22 -13.24 -2.43
CA LEU A 81 1.65 -13.70 -3.75
C LEU A 81 2.16 -15.15 -3.70
N ALA A 82 2.25 -15.73 -2.53
CA ALA A 82 2.77 -17.08 -2.35
C ALA A 82 1.84 -18.14 -2.93
N ASN A 83 2.46 -19.19 -3.43
CA ASN A 83 1.77 -20.39 -3.87
C ASN A 83 1.76 -21.41 -2.73
N TYR A 84 0.60 -21.88 -2.32
CA TYR A 84 0.43 -22.80 -1.20
C TYR A 84 0.06 -24.18 -1.72
N LYS A 85 0.81 -25.21 -1.29
CA LYS A 85 0.53 -26.60 -1.64
C LYS A 85 0.54 -27.46 -0.38
N LEU A 86 -0.58 -28.12 -0.10
CA LEU A 86 -0.67 -29.13 0.94
C LEU A 86 -0.28 -30.49 0.36
N LYS A 87 0.63 -31.18 1.02
CA LYS A 87 1.04 -32.52 0.68
C LYS A 87 0.85 -33.41 1.90
N GLN A 88 0.10 -34.50 1.73
CA GLN A 88 -0.06 -35.53 2.75
C GLN A 88 1.14 -36.47 2.68
N THR A 89 1.73 -36.75 3.82
CA THR A 89 2.85 -37.68 4.00
C THR A 89 2.50 -38.72 5.07
N THR A 90 3.25 -39.78 5.17
CA THR A 90 3.06 -40.83 6.18
C THR A 90 3.19 -40.30 7.61
N GLY A 91 3.89 -39.20 7.84
CA GLY A 91 4.09 -38.56 9.14
C GLY A 91 3.20 -37.36 9.43
N GLY A 92 2.29 -36.97 8.50
CA GLY A 92 1.42 -35.80 8.67
C GLY A 92 1.19 -35.01 7.39
N THR A 93 0.67 -33.81 7.55
CA THR A 93 0.42 -32.89 6.45
C THR A 93 1.51 -31.82 6.39
N VAL A 94 2.16 -31.69 5.26
CA VAL A 94 3.19 -30.66 5.01
C VAL A 94 2.60 -29.54 4.16
N LEU A 95 2.70 -28.31 4.65
CA LEU A 95 2.40 -27.09 3.90
C LEU A 95 3.68 -26.60 3.22
N ASN A 96 3.69 -26.63 1.90
CA ASN A 96 4.76 -26.03 1.10
C ASN A 96 4.33 -24.62 0.67
N ILE A 97 5.11 -23.61 1.08
CA ILE A 97 4.88 -22.20 0.75
C ILE A 97 5.99 -21.76 -0.21
N GLN A 98 5.62 -21.51 -1.46
CA GLN A 98 6.53 -21.00 -2.47
C GLN A 98 6.33 -19.49 -2.58
N MET A 99 7.26 -18.70 -2.04
CA MET A 99 7.18 -17.25 -1.98
C MET A 99 8.03 -16.62 -3.11
N PRO A 100 7.50 -15.60 -3.81
CA PRO A 100 8.30 -14.82 -4.74
C PRO A 100 9.31 -13.96 -3.97
N VAL A 101 10.47 -13.76 -4.55
CA VAL A 101 11.45 -12.76 -4.06
C VAL A 101 11.11 -11.43 -4.72
N LEU A 102 10.74 -10.45 -3.91
CA LEU A 102 10.49 -9.09 -4.40
C LEU A 102 11.83 -8.38 -4.60
N SER A 103 12.00 -7.76 -5.77
CA SER A 103 13.15 -6.94 -6.10
C SER A 103 12.99 -5.52 -5.51
N ASN A 104 13.94 -4.62 -5.82
CA ASN A 104 13.91 -3.24 -5.36
C ASN A 104 12.58 -2.55 -5.69
N PRO A 105 12.01 -1.80 -4.74
CA PRO A 105 10.74 -1.11 -4.96
C PRO A 105 10.90 0.05 -5.94
N TYR A 106 9.86 0.27 -6.74
CA TYR A 106 9.67 1.46 -7.55
C TYR A 106 8.58 2.33 -6.93
N VAL A 107 8.78 3.63 -6.91
CA VAL A 107 7.78 4.60 -6.46
C VAL A 107 7.07 5.19 -7.67
N MET A 108 5.74 5.15 -7.65
CA MET A 108 4.93 5.72 -8.73
C MET A 108 4.85 7.25 -8.58
N TYR A 109 5.02 7.95 -9.69
CA TYR A 109 4.90 9.40 -9.81
C TYR A 109 3.88 9.76 -10.88
N THR A 110 2.91 10.56 -10.47
CA THR A 110 1.94 11.22 -11.35
C THR A 110 2.27 12.69 -11.38
N PHE A 111 2.37 13.27 -12.57
CA PHE A 111 2.72 14.67 -12.74
C PHE A 111 1.45 15.50 -12.97
N GLN A 112 1.30 16.52 -12.17
CA GLN A 112 0.25 17.53 -12.35
C GLN A 112 0.91 18.83 -12.77
N ILE A 113 0.46 19.39 -13.90
CA ILE A 113 1.04 20.57 -14.50
C ILE A 113 -0.01 21.68 -14.53
N LEU A 114 0.34 22.81 -13.95
CA LEU A 114 -0.47 24.03 -14.02
C LEU A 114 0.01 24.90 -15.16
N PRO A 115 -0.90 25.58 -15.88
CA PRO A 115 -0.54 26.63 -16.81
C PRO A 115 0.07 27.82 -16.07
N PHE A 116 0.94 28.54 -16.77
CA PHE A 116 1.57 29.75 -16.26
C PHE A 116 1.66 30.82 -17.34
N LYS A 117 1.76 32.07 -16.92
CA LYS A 117 1.71 33.23 -17.83
C LYS A 117 3.09 33.85 -17.99
N ILE A 118 3.52 34.06 -19.24
CA ILE A 118 4.71 34.82 -19.59
C ILE A 118 4.31 35.82 -20.71
N ASN A 119 4.66 37.10 -20.54
CA ASN A 119 4.43 38.15 -21.55
C ASN A 119 3.02 38.12 -22.14
N ASN A 120 2.01 38.05 -21.29
CA ASN A 120 0.58 37.99 -21.65
C ASN A 120 0.12 36.70 -22.40
N LEU A 121 0.96 35.73 -22.58
CA LEU A 121 0.61 34.43 -23.15
C LEU A 121 0.61 33.36 -22.08
N TRP A 122 -0.38 32.48 -22.14
CA TRP A 122 -0.45 31.31 -21.28
C TRP A 122 0.27 30.13 -21.92
N TYR A 123 1.07 29.48 -21.11
CA TYR A 123 1.86 28.31 -21.47
C TYR A 123 1.53 27.15 -20.56
N GLN A 124 1.55 25.98 -21.12
CA GLN A 124 1.48 24.72 -20.38
C GLN A 124 2.57 23.78 -20.88
N SER A 125 3.25 23.11 -19.99
CA SER A 125 4.15 22.03 -20.36
C SER A 125 3.35 20.80 -20.81
N VAL A 126 3.92 20.04 -21.74
CA VAL A 126 3.35 18.72 -22.06
C VAL A 126 3.36 17.87 -20.82
N THR A 127 2.21 17.26 -20.49
CA THR A 127 2.10 16.38 -19.31
C THR A 127 2.89 15.11 -19.52
N PRO A 128 3.91 14.83 -18.68
CA PRO A 128 4.62 13.58 -18.75
C PRO A 128 3.69 12.40 -18.41
N PRO A 129 3.97 11.18 -18.91
CA PRO A 129 3.24 10.01 -18.50
C PRO A 129 3.51 9.66 -17.04
N ASP A 130 2.59 8.92 -16.42
CA ASP A 130 2.83 8.33 -15.11
C ASP A 130 3.94 7.30 -15.20
N VAL A 131 4.88 7.39 -14.29
CA VAL A 131 6.07 6.54 -14.27
C VAL A 131 6.34 5.99 -12.88
N ALA A 132 7.04 4.87 -12.80
CA ALA A 132 7.58 4.37 -11.56
C ALA A 132 9.11 4.43 -11.62
N ILE A 133 9.74 4.99 -10.57
CA ILE A 133 11.18 5.24 -10.54
C ILE A 133 11.77 4.61 -9.27
N ASN A 134 12.92 3.95 -9.41
CA ASN A 134 13.65 3.37 -8.29
C ASN A 134 14.78 4.30 -7.79
N ALA A 135 15.46 3.88 -6.72
CA ALA A 135 16.54 4.66 -6.09
C ALA A 135 17.74 4.96 -7.02
N ILE A 136 17.96 4.17 -8.08
CA ILE A 136 19.03 4.38 -9.06
C ILE A 136 18.54 5.07 -10.35
N SER A 137 17.36 5.69 -10.29
CA SER A 137 16.75 6.42 -11.42
C SER A 137 16.49 5.57 -12.67
N GLU A 138 16.24 4.29 -12.50
CA GLU A 138 15.61 3.48 -13.52
C GLU A 138 14.11 3.77 -13.55
N ILE A 139 13.53 3.85 -14.73
CA ILE A 139 12.15 4.26 -14.96
C ILE A 139 11.35 3.17 -15.64
N ILE A 140 10.12 3.01 -15.22
CA ILE A 140 9.13 2.10 -15.80
C ILE A 140 7.92 2.94 -16.24
N ASP A 141 7.44 2.68 -17.44
CA ASP A 141 6.15 3.20 -17.90
C ASP A 141 5.01 2.48 -17.17
N VAL A 142 4.27 3.21 -16.34
CA VAL A 142 3.19 2.67 -15.52
C VAL A 142 2.04 2.18 -16.39
N GLN A 143 1.66 2.92 -17.43
CA GLN A 143 0.49 2.61 -18.24
C GLN A 143 0.62 1.27 -18.97
N SER A 144 1.80 0.96 -19.50
CA SER A 144 2.06 -0.30 -20.19
C SER A 144 2.29 -1.46 -19.22
N THR A 145 2.94 -1.19 -18.09
CA THR A 145 3.39 -2.22 -17.14
C THR A 145 2.27 -2.73 -16.24
N LEU A 146 1.39 -1.86 -15.72
CA LEU A 146 0.36 -2.25 -14.75
C LEU A 146 -0.64 -3.29 -15.28
N LYS A 147 -0.79 -3.42 -16.58
CA LYS A 147 -1.67 -4.43 -17.21
C LYS A 147 -1.27 -5.87 -16.86
N GLY A 148 0.01 -6.12 -16.56
CA GLY A 148 0.56 -7.42 -16.18
C GLY A 148 0.84 -7.57 -14.67
N CYS A 149 0.38 -6.64 -13.83
CA CYS A 149 0.68 -6.61 -12.41
C CYS A 149 -0.52 -7.00 -11.56
N THR A 150 -0.26 -7.61 -10.41
CA THR A 150 -1.27 -7.88 -9.39
C THR A 150 -1.34 -6.72 -8.42
N LYS A 151 -2.53 -6.12 -8.27
CA LYS A 151 -2.76 -5.06 -7.28
C LYS A 151 -2.91 -5.63 -5.88
N ILE A 152 -2.13 -5.11 -4.93
CA ILE A 152 -2.15 -5.51 -3.52
C ILE A 152 -2.28 -4.25 -2.67
N HIS A 153 -3.49 -3.94 -2.24
CA HIS A 153 -3.84 -2.67 -1.57
C HIS A 153 -3.50 -1.44 -2.43
N ASN A 154 -2.49 -0.66 -1.98
CA ASN A 154 -2.02 0.53 -2.70
C ASN A 154 -0.77 0.25 -3.55
N ASP A 155 -0.26 -0.98 -3.52
CA ASP A 155 0.94 -1.38 -4.21
C ASP A 155 0.62 -2.32 -5.38
N TYR A 156 1.60 -2.51 -6.24
CA TYR A 156 1.52 -3.45 -7.36
C TYR A 156 2.73 -4.38 -7.34
N ALA A 157 2.47 -5.68 -7.52
CA ALA A 157 3.51 -6.67 -7.73
C ALA A 157 3.48 -7.12 -9.20
N CYS A 158 4.60 -6.94 -9.87
CA CYS A 158 4.73 -7.19 -11.30
C CYS A 158 5.70 -8.34 -11.57
N ASP A 159 5.38 -9.17 -12.54
CA ASP A 159 6.33 -10.16 -13.04
C ASP A 159 7.46 -9.43 -13.79
N PRO A 160 8.75 -9.67 -13.45
CA PRO A 160 9.88 -9.05 -14.12
C PRO A 160 9.91 -9.24 -15.64
N GLN A 161 9.34 -10.33 -16.14
CA GLN A 161 9.28 -10.60 -17.57
C GLN A 161 8.38 -9.64 -18.34
N HIS A 162 7.41 -9.05 -17.67
CA HIS A 162 6.45 -8.08 -18.24
C HIS A 162 6.84 -6.63 -17.98
N VAL A 163 7.91 -6.38 -17.20
CA VAL A 163 8.36 -5.05 -16.84
C VAL A 163 9.49 -4.59 -17.75
N ARG A 164 9.24 -3.54 -18.53
CA ARG A 164 10.29 -2.92 -19.34
C ARG A 164 10.92 -1.76 -18.56
N VAL A 165 12.19 -1.93 -18.20
CA VAL A 165 12.98 -0.95 -17.46
C VAL A 165 13.80 -0.11 -18.41
N TYR A 166 13.73 1.22 -18.25
CA TYR A 166 14.47 2.17 -19.05
C TYR A 166 15.49 2.91 -18.20
N LYS A 167 16.65 3.20 -18.77
CA LYS A 167 17.69 4.03 -18.17
C LYS A 167 17.84 5.32 -18.99
N PHE A 168 18.26 6.41 -18.34
CA PHE A 168 18.41 7.72 -19.00
C PHE A 168 19.25 7.65 -20.28
N GLU A 169 20.40 7.00 -20.23
CA GLU A 169 21.29 6.87 -21.37
C GLU A 169 20.66 6.02 -22.50
N GLY A 170 19.91 4.97 -22.12
CA GLY A 170 19.16 4.15 -23.07
C GLY A 170 18.07 4.92 -23.78
N LEU A 171 17.32 5.76 -23.06
CA LEU A 171 16.31 6.65 -23.65
C LEU A 171 16.92 7.67 -24.61
N LEU A 172 18.05 8.29 -24.22
CA LEU A 172 18.76 9.23 -25.10
C LEU A 172 19.27 8.56 -26.38
N LYS A 173 19.74 7.31 -26.27
CA LYS A 173 20.17 6.52 -27.43
C LYS A 173 18.97 6.19 -28.34
N ALA A 174 17.90 5.67 -27.80
CA ALA A 174 16.69 5.31 -28.55
C ALA A 174 16.11 6.51 -29.31
N ILE A 175 16.06 7.69 -28.67
CA ILE A 175 15.62 8.93 -29.32
C ILE A 175 16.54 9.32 -30.49
N ARG A 176 17.85 9.17 -30.33
CA ARG A 176 18.83 9.46 -31.38
C ARG A 176 18.69 8.51 -32.56
N ASP A 177 18.45 7.24 -32.25
CA ASP A 177 18.27 6.19 -33.26
C ASP A 177 16.86 6.20 -33.88
N GLN A 178 16.00 7.13 -33.47
CA GLN A 178 14.57 7.28 -33.87
C GLN A 178 13.72 6.04 -33.57
N ASP A 179 14.15 5.22 -32.62
CA ASP A 179 13.39 4.09 -32.14
C ASP A 179 12.27 4.56 -31.21
N ASP A 180 11.02 4.31 -31.60
CA ASP A 180 9.81 4.71 -30.86
C ASP A 180 9.94 6.13 -30.25
N TYR A 181 10.29 7.08 -31.12
CA TYR A 181 10.68 8.44 -30.73
C TYR A 181 9.65 9.13 -29.79
N GLU A 182 8.38 8.99 -30.08
CA GLU A 182 7.32 9.65 -29.32
C GLU A 182 7.24 9.11 -27.88
N HIS A 183 7.24 7.79 -27.74
CA HIS A 183 7.18 7.12 -26.44
C HIS A 183 8.42 7.41 -25.59
N ASN A 184 9.61 7.21 -26.18
CA ASN A 184 10.88 7.42 -25.48
C ASN A 184 11.09 8.89 -25.09
N SER A 185 10.62 9.83 -25.92
CA SER A 185 10.64 11.29 -25.60
C SER A 185 9.76 11.62 -24.41
N LYS A 186 8.57 11.02 -24.32
CA LYS A 186 7.66 11.20 -23.16
C LYS A 186 8.27 10.65 -21.88
N LEU A 187 8.88 9.46 -21.92
CA LEU A 187 9.57 8.88 -20.77
C LEU A 187 10.79 9.70 -20.36
N LEU A 188 11.57 10.20 -21.31
CA LEU A 188 12.69 11.08 -21.01
C LEU A 188 12.22 12.37 -20.35
N CYS A 189 11.13 12.95 -20.84
CA CYS A 189 10.49 14.13 -20.25
C CYS A 189 10.10 13.86 -18.79
N ALA A 190 9.44 12.72 -18.50
CA ALA A 190 9.07 12.33 -17.13
C ALA A 190 10.29 12.20 -16.20
N LEU A 191 11.35 11.53 -16.66
CA LEU A 191 12.56 11.35 -15.88
C LEU A 191 13.31 12.66 -15.63
N GLN A 192 13.35 13.54 -16.62
CA GLN A 192 13.94 14.89 -16.47
C GLN A 192 13.14 15.74 -15.49
N THR A 193 11.80 15.72 -15.58
CA THR A 193 10.91 16.41 -14.65
C THR A 193 11.13 15.91 -13.21
N TYR A 194 11.20 14.59 -13.02
CA TYR A 194 11.51 14.00 -11.71
C TYR A 194 12.86 14.51 -11.16
N ARG A 195 13.90 14.52 -11.97
CA ARG A 195 15.24 14.99 -11.58
C ARG A 195 15.25 16.46 -11.20
N GLU A 196 14.53 17.31 -11.93
CA GLU A 196 14.37 18.73 -11.63
C GLU A 196 13.64 18.95 -10.30
N ILE A 197 12.56 18.22 -10.04
CA ILE A 197 11.82 18.31 -8.78
C ILE A 197 12.65 17.79 -7.60
N ALA A 198 13.46 16.75 -7.81
CA ALA A 198 14.34 16.19 -6.81
C ALA A 198 15.63 17.03 -6.59
N SER A 199 15.96 17.92 -7.53
CA SER A 199 17.11 18.81 -7.42
C SER A 199 16.80 20.00 -6.52
N THR A 200 17.75 20.37 -5.66
CA THR A 200 17.67 21.59 -4.84
C THR A 200 18.01 22.86 -5.63
N VAL A 201 18.53 22.72 -6.85
CA VAL A 201 18.91 23.83 -7.72
C VAL A 201 17.94 23.87 -8.90
N PRO A 202 17.06 24.89 -8.99
CA PRO A 202 16.16 25.02 -10.11
C PRO A 202 16.96 25.29 -11.39
N THR A 203 16.77 24.48 -12.41
CA THR A 203 17.33 24.72 -13.73
C THR A 203 16.38 25.62 -14.55
N LYS A 204 16.95 26.43 -15.43
CA LYS A 204 16.17 27.32 -16.31
C LYS A 204 15.55 26.59 -17.51
N LYS A 205 15.83 25.30 -17.68
CA LYS A 205 15.34 24.53 -18.83
C LYS A 205 14.11 23.72 -18.43
N MET A 206 13.03 23.92 -19.11
CA MET A 206 11.86 23.03 -19.01
C MET A 206 12.17 21.71 -19.71
N PRO A 207 12.10 20.59 -18.99
CA PRO A 207 12.47 19.29 -19.57
C PRO A 207 11.51 18.81 -20.67
N CYS A 208 10.27 19.27 -20.61
CA CYS A 208 9.22 18.94 -21.59
C CYS A 208 8.89 20.15 -22.45
N GLY A 209 8.41 19.93 -23.67
CA GLY A 209 8.01 21.01 -24.56
C GLY A 209 6.93 21.91 -23.95
N LEU A 210 6.93 23.18 -24.34
CA LEU A 210 5.91 24.15 -23.97
C LEU A 210 4.91 24.32 -25.10
N GLN A 211 3.64 24.43 -24.73
CA GLN A 211 2.54 24.76 -25.63
C GLN A 211 1.93 26.06 -25.19
N VAL A 212 1.64 26.93 -26.17
CA VAL A 212 0.79 28.11 -25.95
C VAL A 212 -0.64 27.61 -25.88
N ILE A 213 -1.35 27.98 -24.83
CA ILE A 213 -2.74 27.57 -24.63
C ILE A 213 -3.65 28.79 -24.48
N ASN A 214 -4.91 28.60 -24.85
CA ASN A 214 -5.95 29.57 -24.57
C ASN A 214 -6.59 29.24 -23.20
N PHE A 215 -6.08 29.87 -22.16
CA PHE A 215 -6.52 29.65 -20.79
C PHE A 215 -7.39 30.83 -20.33
N LEU A 216 -8.67 30.80 -20.71
CA LEU A 216 -9.57 31.93 -20.50
C LEU A 216 -10.71 31.71 -19.53
N ALA A 217 -11.12 30.46 -19.27
CA ALA A 217 -12.42 30.22 -18.68
C ALA A 217 -12.43 29.47 -17.34
N GLN A 218 -11.38 28.72 -16.99
CA GLN A 218 -11.42 27.83 -15.84
C GLN A 218 -10.14 27.91 -15.01
N GLN A 219 -10.30 28.08 -13.71
CA GLN A 219 -9.16 27.95 -12.78
C GLN A 219 -8.70 26.50 -12.71
N MET A 220 -7.40 26.29 -12.64
CA MET A 220 -6.78 25.00 -12.39
C MET A 220 -6.01 25.04 -11.08
N TYR A 221 -6.15 24.01 -10.25
CA TYR A 221 -5.48 23.99 -8.96
C TYR A 221 -4.89 22.62 -8.62
N ILE A 222 -3.88 22.65 -7.76
CA ILE A 222 -3.24 21.48 -7.16
C ILE A 222 -3.18 21.68 -5.65
N ILE A 223 -3.59 20.68 -4.89
CA ILE A 223 -3.43 20.68 -3.43
C ILE A 223 -2.25 19.78 -3.08
N LYS A 224 -1.26 20.34 -2.38
CA LYS A 224 -0.11 19.58 -1.87
C LYS A 224 0.06 19.88 -0.37
N GLY A 225 -0.32 18.92 0.45
CA GLY A 225 -0.34 19.10 1.91
C GLY A 225 -1.28 20.23 2.31
N GLN A 226 -0.74 21.28 2.93
CA GLN A 226 -1.49 22.48 3.32
C GLN A 226 -1.37 23.63 2.31
N SER A 227 -0.84 23.39 1.12
CA SER A 227 -0.68 24.41 0.10
C SER A 227 -1.61 24.15 -1.07
N LEU A 228 -2.38 25.18 -1.46
CA LEU A 228 -3.13 25.25 -2.70
C LEU A 228 -2.31 26.10 -3.70
N VAL A 229 -1.93 25.48 -4.81
CA VAL A 229 -1.34 26.21 -5.95
C VAL A 229 -2.41 26.34 -7.00
N LEU A 230 -2.72 27.57 -7.37
CA LEU A 230 -3.83 27.93 -8.25
C LEU A 230 -3.30 28.71 -9.46
N ALA A 231 -3.63 28.27 -10.67
CA ALA A 231 -3.50 29.05 -11.87
C ALA A 231 -4.85 29.72 -12.19
N SER A 232 -4.91 31.04 -12.17
CA SER A 232 -6.12 31.78 -12.43
C SER A 232 -5.97 32.64 -13.69
N PRO A 233 -6.90 32.55 -14.67
CA PRO A 233 -6.86 33.37 -15.86
C PRO A 233 -7.24 34.83 -15.59
N ASN A 234 -7.92 35.11 -14.47
CA ASN A 234 -8.40 36.43 -14.08
C ASN A 234 -8.10 36.70 -12.60
N ASN A 235 -8.24 37.96 -12.21
CA ASN A 235 -8.23 38.30 -10.79
C ASN A 235 -9.49 37.75 -10.11
N ASP A 236 -9.32 37.17 -8.94
CA ASP A 236 -10.39 36.57 -8.18
C ASP A 236 -10.17 36.74 -6.66
N THR A 237 -11.08 36.24 -5.89
CA THR A 237 -11.00 36.22 -4.42
C THR A 237 -11.32 34.82 -3.92
N ILE A 238 -10.46 34.29 -3.09
CA ILE A 238 -10.72 33.06 -2.34
C ILE A 238 -11.14 33.43 -0.91
N THR A 239 -12.32 32.98 -0.56
CA THR A 239 -12.84 33.08 0.80
C THR A 239 -12.77 31.74 1.49
N SER A 240 -12.58 31.74 2.80
CA SER A 240 -12.67 30.52 3.58
C SER A 240 -13.68 30.66 4.71
N GLU A 241 -14.42 29.59 4.93
CA GLU A 241 -15.28 29.40 6.10
C GLU A 241 -14.62 28.39 7.04
N CYS A 242 -14.30 28.82 8.25
CA CYS A 242 -13.53 28.02 9.20
C CYS A 242 -14.32 27.78 10.49
N LYS A 243 -14.08 26.63 11.13
CA LYS A 243 -14.63 26.35 12.48
C LYS A 243 -14.20 27.39 13.50
N VAL A 244 -13.02 27.99 13.31
CA VAL A 244 -12.48 29.07 14.13
C VAL A 244 -12.48 30.33 13.28
N LYS A 245 -13.28 31.35 13.64
CA LYS A 245 -13.43 32.60 12.86
C LYS A 245 -12.11 33.34 12.61
N THR A 246 -11.14 33.24 13.52
CA THR A 246 -9.81 33.86 13.36
C THR A 246 -8.96 33.22 12.25
N ASP A 247 -9.36 32.05 11.78
CA ASP A 247 -8.68 31.33 10.72
C ASP A 247 -9.26 31.58 9.32
N GLU A 248 -10.37 32.33 9.26
CA GLU A 248 -10.97 32.75 7.99
C GLU A 248 -10.00 33.65 7.21
N ILE A 249 -9.92 33.40 5.92
CA ILE A 249 -9.12 34.19 4.99
C ILE A 249 -10.00 34.75 3.87
N ASN A 250 -9.62 35.93 3.43
CA ASN A 250 -10.14 36.56 2.23
C ASN A 250 -8.91 36.97 1.38
N ALA A 251 -8.44 36.03 0.56
CA ALA A 251 -7.22 36.19 -0.20
C ALA A 251 -7.51 36.62 -1.64
N LYS A 252 -6.93 37.74 -2.05
CA LYS A 252 -7.00 38.18 -3.44
C LYS A 252 -6.08 37.33 -4.29
N VAL A 253 -6.63 36.67 -5.29
CA VAL A 253 -5.94 35.92 -6.32
C VAL A 253 -5.71 36.84 -7.49
N LYS A 254 -4.46 36.99 -7.91
CA LYS A 254 -4.10 37.72 -9.12
C LYS A 254 -4.12 36.78 -10.31
N GLU A 255 -4.33 37.35 -11.49
CA GLU A 255 -4.08 36.63 -12.73
C GLU A 255 -2.67 36.00 -12.74
N GLY A 256 -2.57 34.73 -13.06
CA GLY A 256 -1.32 33.97 -13.01
C GLY A 256 -1.35 32.85 -11.99
N VAL A 257 -0.16 32.43 -11.52
CA VAL A 257 -0.01 31.36 -10.53
C VAL A 257 0.08 31.96 -9.13
N ASN A 258 -0.77 31.48 -8.24
CA ASN A 258 -0.87 31.90 -6.85
C ASN A 258 -0.66 30.71 -5.94
N THR A 259 -0.08 30.95 -4.75
CA THR A 259 0.03 29.92 -3.70
C THR A 259 -0.68 30.39 -2.44
N ILE A 260 -1.56 29.57 -1.90
CA ILE A 260 -2.33 29.85 -0.70
C ILE A 260 -2.09 28.75 0.30
N ILE A 261 -1.85 29.11 1.55
CA ILE A 261 -1.70 28.14 2.64
C ILE A 261 -3.10 27.82 3.19
N LEU A 262 -3.47 26.55 3.11
CA LEU A 262 -4.74 26.04 3.61
C LEU A 262 -4.62 25.77 5.11
N LYS A 263 -5.64 26.19 5.86
CA LYS A 263 -5.75 25.87 7.29
C LYS A 263 -6.66 24.66 7.50
N PRO A 264 -6.32 23.75 8.45
CA PRO A 264 -7.16 22.60 8.74
C PRO A 264 -8.54 23.01 9.24
N GLY A 265 -9.58 22.30 8.77
CA GLY A 265 -10.96 22.54 9.20
C GLY A 265 -11.64 23.76 8.58
N CYS A 266 -11.04 24.34 7.54
CA CYS A 266 -11.64 25.40 6.73
C CYS A 266 -12.18 24.84 5.40
N HIS A 267 -13.28 25.41 4.96
CA HIS A 267 -13.83 25.24 3.61
C HIS A 267 -13.42 26.44 2.76
N TYR A 268 -13.05 26.24 1.52
CA TYR A 268 -12.53 27.29 0.65
C TYR A 268 -13.41 27.41 -0.61
N GLU A 269 -13.78 28.61 -0.95
CA GLU A 269 -14.59 28.93 -2.11
C GLU A 269 -13.93 30.01 -2.97
N THR A 270 -14.15 29.94 -4.26
CA THR A 270 -13.78 31.00 -5.22
C THR A 270 -15.04 31.58 -5.82
N SER A 271 -14.98 32.82 -6.31
CA SER A 271 -16.14 33.47 -6.93
C SER A 271 -16.57 32.83 -8.26
N HIS A 272 -15.80 31.88 -8.78
CA HIS A 272 -16.01 31.23 -10.08
C HIS A 272 -16.10 29.68 -10.01
N LEU A 273 -16.26 29.11 -8.82
CA LEU A 273 -16.55 27.69 -8.62
C LEU A 273 -17.97 27.46 -8.18
#